data_66f4f827286f06013fe84ededf6897e2
#
_entry.id   66f4f827286f06013fe84ededf6897e2
#
_cell.length_a   1.000
_cell.length_b   1.000
_cell.length_c   1.000
_cell.angle_alpha   90.00
_cell.angle_beta   90.00
_cell.angle_gamma   90.00
#
_symmetry.space_group_name_H-M   'P 1'
#
loop_
_entity.id
_entity.type
_entity.pdbx_description
1 polymer ?
#
loop_
_entity_poly.entity_id
_entity_poly.type
_entity_poly.pdbx_seq_one_letter_code
_entity_poly.pdbx_strand_id
1 'polypeptide(L)'
;EEDFSVSPIFEKQRRLKIGTFKIESHGTVLGQRFLSIILRKMFNEEHNFTYVTLFEKQQGLIRLFEKFGFRKWGTKGNGELVYYRDIEVFNDEYKDFPLINTRNNPRKFLLSIYPIFHTKLFPDSKLHTERNHIVEDLSFTNTVEKIYICAIPNVMEMKKGDLIVIYRTAEYGKPAEFSSVASSICTVIEVRN
;
A
#
# COMPACT_ATOMS: atom_id res chain seq x y z
N GLU A 1 8.00 -4.72 23.62
CA GLU A 1 7.24 -4.93 24.87
C GLU A 1 6.09 -5.91 24.61
N GLU A 2 5.89 -6.86 25.52
CA GLU A 2 4.76 -7.79 25.43
C GLU A 2 3.51 -7.11 25.99
N ASP A 3 2.41 -7.15 25.22
CA ASP A 3 1.14 -6.56 25.65
C ASP A 3 0.26 -7.64 26.31
N PHE A 4 0.53 -7.88 27.60
CA PHE A 4 -0.22 -8.86 28.40
C PHE A 4 -1.69 -8.50 28.64
N SER A 5 -2.13 -7.32 28.22
CA SER A 5 -3.53 -6.89 28.32
C SER A 5 -4.42 -7.43 27.21
N VAL A 6 -3.83 -8.10 26.20
CA VAL A 6 -4.56 -8.71 25.08
C VAL A 6 -5.05 -10.11 25.48
N SER A 7 -6.30 -10.42 25.19
CA SER A 7 -6.89 -11.74 25.40
C SER A 7 -7.49 -12.27 24.10
N PRO A 8 -7.08 -13.47 23.60
CA PRO A 8 -5.98 -14.31 24.08
C PRO A 8 -4.63 -13.63 24.04
N ILE A 9 -3.68 -14.04 24.88
CA ILE A 9 -2.31 -13.55 24.88
C ILE A 9 -1.61 -13.97 23.57
N PHE A 10 -0.86 -13.07 22.98
CA PHE A 10 -0.05 -13.39 21.79
C PHE A 10 1.11 -14.32 22.16
N GLU A 11 1.43 -15.24 21.26
CA GLU A 11 2.68 -15.99 21.35
C GLU A 11 3.88 -15.04 21.25
N LYS A 12 4.99 -15.41 21.91
CA LYS A 12 6.18 -14.59 21.94
C LYS A 12 6.84 -14.52 20.56
N GLN A 13 6.76 -13.36 19.90
CA GLN A 13 7.39 -13.12 18.61
C GLN A 13 7.62 -11.62 18.38
N ARG A 14 8.48 -11.31 17.39
CA ARG A 14 8.66 -9.93 16.94
C ARG A 14 7.40 -9.45 16.24
N ARG A 15 6.85 -8.32 16.69
CA ARG A 15 5.60 -7.77 16.15
C ARG A 15 5.62 -6.27 16.09
N LEU A 16 4.89 -5.70 15.15
CA LEU A 16 4.65 -4.27 15.04
C LEU A 16 3.28 -3.93 15.62
N LYS A 17 3.22 -2.99 16.57
CA LYS A 17 1.97 -2.43 17.06
C LYS A 17 1.66 -1.12 16.36
N ILE A 18 0.48 -1.01 15.78
CA ILE A 18 -0.06 0.26 15.30
C ILE A 18 -0.73 0.93 16.51
N GLY A 19 -0.02 1.90 17.13
CA GLY A 19 -0.44 2.50 18.41
C GLY A 19 -1.66 3.40 18.27
N THR A 20 -1.61 4.37 17.35
CA THR A 20 -2.70 5.32 17.12
C THR A 20 -2.92 5.47 15.63
N PHE A 21 -4.17 5.27 15.19
CA PHE A 21 -4.57 5.49 13.82
C PHE A 21 -5.84 6.34 13.79
N LYS A 22 -5.70 7.63 13.54
CA LYS A 22 -6.79 8.59 13.45
C LYS A 22 -6.68 9.39 12.16
N ILE A 23 -7.79 9.53 11.46
CA ILE A 23 -7.88 10.31 10.22
C ILE A 23 -9.10 11.21 10.34
N GLU A 24 -8.91 12.49 10.12
CA GLU A 24 -9.97 13.50 10.19
C GLU A 24 -10.56 13.83 8.81
N SER A 25 -9.82 13.52 7.74
CA SER A 25 -10.28 13.69 6.36
C SER A 25 -11.32 12.65 5.98
N HIS A 26 -12.39 13.07 5.33
CA HIS A 26 -13.48 12.22 4.88
C HIS A 26 -13.62 12.28 3.35
N GLY A 27 -13.84 11.12 2.73
CA GLY A 27 -14.09 11.01 1.28
C GLY A 27 -12.86 10.90 0.39
N THR A 28 -11.65 11.16 0.90
CA THR A 28 -10.39 11.11 0.12
C THR A 28 -9.60 9.82 0.30
N VAL A 29 -10.16 8.85 1.00
CA VAL A 29 -9.55 7.53 1.32
C VAL A 29 -8.11 7.60 1.85
N LEU A 30 -7.76 8.68 2.51
CA LEU A 30 -6.43 8.94 3.09
C LEU A 30 -5.94 7.80 4.00
N GLY A 31 -6.88 7.09 4.64
CA GLY A 31 -6.59 5.89 5.44
C GLY A 31 -5.89 4.79 4.67
N GLN A 32 -6.23 4.60 3.40
CA GLN A 32 -5.55 3.59 2.58
C GLN A 32 -4.07 3.94 2.39
N ARG A 33 -3.77 5.21 2.14
CA ARG A 33 -2.39 5.68 1.98
C ARG A 33 -1.56 5.46 3.24
N PHE A 34 -2.04 5.91 4.40
CA PHE A 34 -1.32 5.72 5.66
C PHE A 34 -1.12 4.25 5.99
N LEU A 35 -2.16 3.44 5.82
CA LEU A 35 -2.04 2.01 6.06
C LEU A 35 -1.05 1.36 5.08
N SER A 36 -1.04 1.77 3.81
CA SER A 36 -0.09 1.26 2.83
C SER A 36 1.37 1.60 3.18
N ILE A 37 1.63 2.79 3.72
CA ILE A 37 2.96 3.18 4.19
C ILE A 37 3.40 2.30 5.37
N ILE A 38 2.52 2.08 6.33
CA ILE A 38 2.79 1.22 7.49
C ILE A 38 3.11 -0.21 7.04
N LEU A 39 2.29 -0.77 6.15
CA LEU A 39 2.46 -2.15 5.68
C LEU A 39 3.74 -2.34 4.85
N ARG A 40 4.11 -1.35 4.02
CA ARG A 40 5.41 -1.37 3.30
C ARG A 40 6.58 -1.29 4.26
N LYS A 41 6.51 -0.42 5.27
CA LYS A 41 7.55 -0.32 6.30
C LYS A 41 7.70 -1.63 7.06
N MET A 42 6.58 -2.22 7.48
CA MET A 42 6.54 -3.52 8.14
C MET A 42 7.23 -4.59 7.28
N PHE A 43 6.90 -4.66 5.99
CA PHE A 43 7.50 -5.61 5.05
C PHE A 43 9.01 -5.38 4.89
N ASN A 44 9.45 -4.13 4.72
CA ASN A 44 10.86 -3.77 4.54
C ASN A 44 11.70 -4.03 5.81
N GLU A 45 11.08 -3.99 6.98
CA GLU A 45 11.74 -4.27 8.27
C GLU A 45 11.58 -5.74 8.72
N GLU A 46 11.10 -6.60 7.82
CA GLU A 46 10.92 -8.04 8.06
C GLU A 46 10.05 -8.36 9.29
N HIS A 47 9.02 -7.51 9.52
CA HIS A 47 8.00 -7.79 10.51
C HIS A 47 6.85 -8.59 9.87
N ASN A 48 6.72 -9.86 10.20
CA ASN A 48 5.65 -10.70 9.66
C ASN A 48 4.31 -10.49 10.38
N PHE A 49 4.34 -10.07 11.64
CA PHE A 49 3.15 -9.89 12.46
C PHE A 49 2.93 -8.42 12.86
N THR A 50 1.72 -7.93 12.62
CA THR A 50 1.29 -6.60 13.09
C THR A 50 -0.10 -6.65 13.70
N TYR A 51 -0.36 -5.76 14.66
CA TYR A 51 -1.67 -5.64 15.25
C TYR A 51 -2.04 -4.20 15.55
N VAL A 52 -3.34 -3.97 15.69
CA VAL A 52 -3.94 -2.67 16.05
C VAL A 52 -5.07 -2.90 17.04
N THR A 53 -5.30 -1.93 17.92
CA THR A 53 -6.46 -1.93 18.82
C THR A 53 -7.46 -0.87 18.39
N LEU A 54 -8.73 -1.23 18.33
CA LEU A 54 -9.83 -0.41 17.81
C LEU A 54 -11.05 -0.55 18.70
N PHE A 55 -11.80 0.53 18.89
CA PHE A 55 -13.12 0.41 19.51
C PHE A 55 -14.18 -0.06 18.50
N GLU A 56 -15.13 -0.84 18.94
CA GLU A 56 -16.20 -1.37 18.11
C GLU A 56 -16.96 -0.30 17.32
N LYS A 57 -17.13 0.89 17.91
CA LYS A 57 -17.75 2.06 17.25
C LYS A 57 -17.01 2.57 16.02
N GLN A 58 -15.74 2.21 15.85
CA GLN A 58 -14.87 2.65 14.73
C GLN A 58 -15.06 1.78 13.48
N GLN A 59 -16.29 1.52 13.07
CA GLN A 59 -16.63 0.61 11.98
C GLN A 59 -15.94 0.93 10.65
N GLY A 60 -15.70 2.22 10.36
CA GLY A 60 -14.98 2.64 9.15
C GLY A 60 -13.51 2.16 9.15
N LEU A 61 -12.84 2.26 10.29
CA LEU A 61 -11.47 1.76 10.46
C LEU A 61 -11.44 0.24 10.45
N ILE A 62 -12.37 -0.42 11.11
CA ILE A 62 -12.47 -1.89 11.10
C ILE A 62 -12.53 -2.40 9.66
N ARG A 63 -13.47 -1.88 8.84
CA ARG A 63 -13.58 -2.25 7.42
C ARG A 63 -12.32 -1.95 6.62
N LEU A 64 -11.63 -0.84 6.92
CA LEU A 64 -10.36 -0.52 6.27
C LEU A 64 -9.30 -1.57 6.59
N PHE A 65 -9.12 -1.92 7.86
CA PHE A 65 -8.14 -2.92 8.27
C PHE A 65 -8.48 -4.31 7.73
N GLU A 66 -9.75 -4.72 7.76
CA GLU A 66 -10.21 -6.00 7.19
C GLU A 66 -9.98 -6.09 5.67
N LYS A 67 -10.19 -4.98 4.93
CA LYS A 67 -9.85 -4.91 3.51
C LYS A 67 -8.37 -5.25 3.26
N PHE A 68 -7.47 -4.84 4.16
CA PHE A 68 -6.04 -5.10 4.09
C PHE A 68 -5.60 -6.34 4.89
N GLY A 69 -6.49 -7.30 5.07
CA GLY A 69 -6.18 -8.63 5.59
C GLY A 69 -6.07 -8.73 7.10
N PHE A 70 -6.40 -7.68 7.85
CA PHE A 70 -6.48 -7.79 9.29
C PHE A 70 -7.69 -8.63 9.71
N ARG A 71 -7.51 -9.44 10.72
CA ARG A 71 -8.52 -10.33 11.28
C ARG A 71 -8.67 -10.07 12.77
N LYS A 72 -9.86 -10.20 13.30
CA LYS A 72 -10.12 -10.10 14.74
C LYS A 72 -9.35 -11.20 15.47
N TRP A 73 -8.57 -10.82 16.46
CA TRP A 73 -7.85 -11.70 17.37
C TRP A 73 -8.63 -11.93 18.65
N GLY A 74 -8.98 -10.82 19.31
CA GLY A 74 -9.59 -10.85 20.62
C GLY A 74 -9.88 -9.44 21.12
N THR A 75 -9.69 -9.24 22.43
CA THR A 75 -10.00 -7.97 23.09
C THR A 75 -8.93 -7.58 24.11
N LYS A 76 -8.94 -6.32 24.51
CA LYS A 76 -8.21 -5.83 25.68
C LYS A 76 -9.17 -5.61 26.86
N GLY A 77 -8.62 -5.60 28.07
CA GLY A 77 -9.39 -5.39 29.30
C GLY A 77 -10.18 -4.07 29.35
N ASN A 78 -9.81 -3.08 28.53
CA ASN A 78 -10.52 -1.79 28.39
C ASN A 78 -11.64 -1.80 27.33
N GLY A 79 -11.98 -2.98 26.75
CA GLY A 79 -13.02 -3.14 25.74
C GLY A 79 -12.59 -2.85 24.30
N GLU A 80 -11.32 -2.55 24.04
CA GLU A 80 -10.81 -2.45 22.67
C GLU A 80 -10.78 -3.83 22.00
N LEU A 81 -11.18 -3.88 20.73
CA LEU A 81 -11.01 -5.04 19.85
C LEU A 81 -9.55 -5.07 19.36
N VAL A 82 -8.97 -6.24 19.30
CA VAL A 82 -7.62 -6.45 18.77
C VAL A 82 -7.75 -7.08 17.39
N TYR A 83 -7.18 -6.42 16.39
CA TYR A 83 -7.08 -6.92 15.03
C TYR A 83 -5.61 -7.18 14.71
N TYR A 84 -5.31 -8.29 14.07
CA TYR A 84 -3.96 -8.68 13.69
C TYR A 84 -3.87 -9.03 12.22
N ARG A 85 -2.69 -8.95 11.69
CA ARG A 85 -2.34 -9.42 10.36
C ARG A 85 -1.01 -10.12 10.41
N ASP A 86 -0.97 -11.26 9.76
CA ASP A 86 0.21 -12.08 9.55
C ASP A 86 0.45 -12.23 8.05
N ILE A 87 1.66 -11.95 7.57
CA ILE A 87 1.99 -11.97 6.15
C ILE A 87 2.92 -13.14 5.90
N GLU A 88 2.42 -14.21 5.33
CA GLU A 88 3.24 -15.36 4.98
C GLU A 88 3.27 -15.62 3.46
N VAL A 89 2.12 -15.63 2.83
CA VAL A 89 1.97 -16.08 1.44
C VAL A 89 0.94 -15.24 0.70
N PHE A 90 1.23 -14.89 -0.56
CA PHE A 90 0.30 -14.16 -1.41
C PHE A 90 -0.92 -15.03 -1.80
N ASN A 91 -2.13 -14.52 -1.55
CA ASN A 91 -3.41 -15.07 -1.97
C ASN A 91 -4.36 -14.01 -2.57
N ASP A 92 -4.24 -12.74 -2.13
CA ASP A 92 -5.16 -11.67 -2.51
C ASP A 92 -4.41 -10.33 -2.61
N GLU A 93 -4.68 -9.55 -3.64
CA GLU A 93 -3.98 -8.29 -3.95
C GLU A 93 -4.10 -7.23 -2.85
N TYR A 94 -5.21 -7.19 -2.13
CA TYR A 94 -5.41 -6.23 -1.02
C TYR A 94 -5.00 -6.82 0.33
N LYS A 95 -5.45 -8.04 0.62
CA LYS A 95 -5.23 -8.64 1.94
C LYS A 95 -3.76 -8.92 2.20
N ASP A 96 -3.00 -9.22 1.15
CA ASP A 96 -1.59 -9.56 1.27
C ASP A 96 -0.66 -8.42 0.80
N PHE A 97 -1.24 -7.23 0.49
CA PHE A 97 -0.42 -6.05 0.18
C PHE A 97 0.63 -5.78 1.29
N PRO A 98 1.91 -5.52 1.00
CA PRO A 98 2.48 -5.17 -0.30
C PRO A 98 3.11 -6.35 -1.09
N LEU A 99 2.80 -7.60 -0.75
CA LEU A 99 3.26 -8.74 -1.53
C LEU A 99 2.71 -8.67 -2.97
N ILE A 100 3.50 -9.15 -3.92
CA ILE A 100 3.10 -9.32 -5.31
C ILE A 100 3.08 -10.81 -5.68
N ASN A 101 2.15 -11.18 -6.55
CA ASN A 101 2.09 -12.55 -7.04
C ASN A 101 3.20 -12.81 -8.06
N THR A 102 4.21 -13.56 -7.68
CA THR A 102 5.29 -14.01 -8.58
C THR A 102 5.12 -15.46 -9.05
N ARG A 103 4.08 -16.15 -8.56
CA ARG A 103 3.77 -17.52 -8.95
C ARG A 103 3.33 -17.54 -10.42
N ASN A 104 3.58 -18.67 -11.10
CA ASN A 104 3.22 -18.85 -12.49
C ASN A 104 3.92 -17.90 -13.47
N ASN A 105 5.01 -17.26 -13.05
CA ASN A 105 5.83 -16.36 -13.86
C ASN A 105 4.99 -15.34 -14.66
N PRO A 106 4.29 -14.40 -14.00
CA PRO A 106 3.46 -13.42 -14.67
C PRO A 106 4.30 -12.60 -15.68
N ARG A 107 3.66 -12.16 -16.76
CA ARG A 107 4.32 -11.26 -17.71
C ARG A 107 4.70 -9.96 -17.02
N LYS A 108 5.77 -9.35 -17.46
CA LYS A 108 6.33 -8.14 -16.86
C LYS A 108 6.39 -7.05 -17.90
N PHE A 109 5.85 -5.90 -17.59
CA PHE A 109 5.82 -4.72 -18.44
C PHE A 109 6.56 -3.57 -17.79
N LEU A 110 7.15 -2.71 -18.59
CA LEU A 110 7.69 -1.42 -18.14
C LEU A 110 6.74 -0.31 -18.61
N LEU A 111 6.18 0.43 -17.69
CA LEU A 111 5.33 1.58 -17.99
C LEU A 111 6.07 2.87 -17.67
N SER A 112 6.40 3.60 -18.72
CA SER A 112 7.06 4.90 -18.63
C SER A 112 6.04 6.00 -18.34
N ILE A 113 6.25 6.74 -17.25
CA ILE A 113 5.35 7.83 -16.81
C ILE A 113 6.16 9.12 -16.67
N TYR A 114 5.65 10.20 -17.24
CA TYR A 114 6.25 11.52 -17.06
C TYR A 114 6.23 11.97 -15.59
N PRO A 115 7.26 12.71 -15.14
CA PRO A 115 7.41 13.11 -13.74
C PRO A 115 6.17 13.76 -13.13
N ILE A 116 5.53 14.66 -13.87
CA ILE A 116 4.33 15.38 -13.41
C ILE A 116 3.14 14.46 -13.10
N PHE A 117 2.97 13.37 -13.85
CA PHE A 117 1.92 12.39 -13.59
C PHE A 117 2.36 11.37 -12.55
N HIS A 118 3.64 10.98 -12.58
CA HIS A 118 4.21 10.04 -11.63
C HIS A 118 4.05 10.54 -10.20
N THR A 119 4.47 11.77 -9.90
CA THR A 119 4.42 12.35 -8.55
C THR A 119 2.98 12.46 -8.02
N LYS A 120 2.00 12.68 -8.90
CA LYS A 120 0.57 12.69 -8.52
C LYS A 120 0.04 11.29 -8.19
N LEU A 121 0.42 10.27 -8.97
CA LEU A 121 -0.06 8.90 -8.78
C LEU A 121 0.69 8.17 -7.65
N PHE A 122 1.99 8.42 -7.52
CA PHE A 122 2.89 7.75 -6.57
C PHE A 122 3.60 8.76 -5.65
N PRO A 123 2.88 9.51 -4.83
CA PRO A 123 3.44 10.61 -4.05
C PRO A 123 4.49 10.17 -3.02
N ASP A 124 4.46 8.89 -2.62
CA ASP A 124 5.39 8.31 -1.65
C ASP A 124 6.65 7.71 -2.31
N SER A 125 6.72 7.75 -3.66
CA SER A 125 7.84 7.21 -4.47
C SER A 125 8.56 8.31 -5.26
N LYS A 126 8.61 9.52 -4.76
CA LYS A 126 9.32 10.65 -5.38
C LYS A 126 10.83 10.57 -5.15
N LEU A 127 11.60 11.20 -6.05
CA LEU A 127 13.05 11.31 -5.89
C LEU A 127 13.42 12.30 -4.76
N HIS A 128 14.54 12.06 -4.11
CA HIS A 128 15.09 12.99 -3.09
C HIS A 128 15.37 14.38 -3.66
N THR A 129 15.67 14.48 -4.96
CA THR A 129 15.94 15.74 -5.67
C THR A 129 14.68 16.49 -6.07
N GLU A 130 13.50 15.90 -5.96
CA GLU A 130 12.25 16.59 -6.25
C GLU A 130 11.96 17.63 -5.17
N ARG A 131 11.50 18.81 -5.61
CA ARG A 131 11.04 19.84 -4.69
C ARG A 131 9.92 19.30 -3.80
N ASN A 132 9.86 19.79 -2.56
CA ASN A 132 8.77 19.44 -1.65
C ASN A 132 7.45 20.00 -2.20
N HIS A 133 6.74 19.16 -2.95
CA HIS A 133 5.36 19.45 -3.32
C HIS A 133 4.45 19.03 -2.18
N ILE A 134 3.48 19.87 -1.86
CA ILE A 134 2.38 19.48 -0.99
C ILE A 134 1.61 18.40 -1.74
N VAL A 135 1.51 17.23 -1.12
CA VAL A 135 0.71 16.14 -1.69
C VAL A 135 -0.76 16.50 -1.49
N GLU A 136 -1.47 16.63 -2.59
CA GLU A 136 -2.90 16.91 -2.56
C GLU A 136 -3.66 15.71 -1.95
N ASP A 137 -4.58 16.01 -1.02
CA ASP A 137 -5.44 15.01 -0.38
C ASP A 137 -6.61 14.64 -1.30
N LEU A 138 -6.31 13.89 -2.34
CA LEU A 138 -7.27 13.44 -3.35
C LEU A 138 -7.36 11.90 -3.36
N SER A 139 -8.53 11.38 -3.68
CA SER A 139 -8.76 9.93 -3.68
C SER A 139 -7.78 9.18 -4.57
N PHE A 140 -7.52 9.64 -5.79
CA PHE A 140 -6.58 8.98 -6.70
C PHE A 140 -5.12 9.04 -6.22
N THR A 141 -4.77 10.05 -5.40
CA THR A 141 -3.46 10.17 -4.76
C THR A 141 -3.32 9.16 -3.62
N ASN A 142 -4.38 8.99 -2.83
CA ASN A 142 -4.38 8.24 -1.57
C ASN A 142 -4.69 6.75 -1.74
N THR A 143 -5.44 6.37 -2.77
CA THR A 143 -5.77 4.95 -2.99
C THR A 143 -4.54 4.13 -3.34
N VAL A 144 -4.51 2.88 -2.90
CA VAL A 144 -3.50 1.89 -3.30
C VAL A 144 -3.71 1.49 -4.77
N GLU A 145 -4.95 1.38 -5.20
CA GLU A 145 -5.33 1.12 -6.58
C GLU A 145 -5.15 2.41 -7.42
N LYS A 146 -4.47 2.30 -8.55
CA LYS A 146 -4.20 3.43 -9.43
C LYS A 146 -4.88 3.24 -10.77
N ILE A 147 -5.47 4.30 -11.28
CA ILE A 147 -6.03 4.35 -12.64
C ILE A 147 -5.08 5.19 -13.50
N TYR A 148 -4.65 4.62 -14.60
CA TYR A 148 -3.78 5.31 -15.56
C TYR A 148 -4.40 5.26 -16.96
N ILE A 149 -4.62 6.42 -17.53
CA ILE A 149 -5.20 6.56 -18.88
C ILE A 149 -4.07 6.95 -19.83
N CYS A 150 -3.90 6.19 -20.89
CA CYS A 150 -2.88 6.45 -21.91
C CYS A 150 -3.32 5.95 -23.29
N ALA A 151 -2.65 6.46 -24.33
CA ALA A 151 -2.83 6.03 -25.72
C ALA A 151 -1.71 5.08 -26.19
N ILE A 152 -1.09 4.31 -25.29
CA ILE A 152 0.00 3.38 -25.60
C ILE A 152 -0.61 2.06 -26.10
N PRO A 153 -0.40 1.65 -27.38
CA PRO A 153 -1.07 0.47 -27.96
C PRO A 153 -0.83 -0.82 -27.16
N ASN A 154 0.41 -1.05 -26.71
CA ASN A 154 0.79 -2.28 -26.03
C ASN A 154 0.16 -2.44 -24.63
N VAL A 155 -0.45 -1.38 -24.08
CA VAL A 155 -1.18 -1.47 -22.80
C VAL A 155 -2.38 -2.40 -22.93
N MET A 156 -3.01 -2.45 -24.10
CA MET A 156 -4.14 -3.35 -24.37
C MET A 156 -3.77 -4.84 -24.39
N GLU A 157 -2.49 -5.16 -24.48
CA GLU A 157 -2.02 -6.55 -24.40
C GLU A 157 -1.93 -7.07 -22.96
N MET A 158 -1.92 -6.15 -21.99
CA MET A 158 -1.84 -6.50 -20.57
C MET A 158 -3.12 -7.21 -20.13
N LYS A 159 -2.96 -8.10 -19.15
CA LYS A 159 -4.07 -8.88 -18.57
C LYS A 159 -4.01 -8.81 -17.06
N LYS A 160 -5.13 -9.04 -16.41
CA LYS A 160 -5.19 -9.19 -14.96
C LYS A 160 -4.13 -10.18 -14.48
N GLY A 161 -3.36 -9.77 -13.46
CA GLY A 161 -2.26 -10.53 -12.88
C GLY A 161 -0.89 -10.26 -13.48
N ASP A 162 -0.78 -9.55 -14.63
CA ASP A 162 0.50 -9.10 -15.14
C ASP A 162 1.14 -8.09 -14.18
N LEU A 163 2.46 -8.02 -14.16
CA LEU A 163 3.22 -7.07 -13.36
C LEU A 163 3.70 -5.90 -14.20
N ILE A 164 3.59 -4.71 -13.63
CA ILE A 164 4.07 -3.48 -14.24
C ILE A 164 5.14 -2.86 -13.36
N VAL A 165 6.32 -2.65 -13.90
CA VAL A 165 7.33 -1.79 -13.31
C VAL A 165 7.04 -0.37 -13.74
N ILE A 166 6.79 0.51 -12.79
CA ILE A 166 6.57 1.93 -13.03
C ILE A 166 7.92 2.61 -13.17
N TYR A 167 8.17 3.19 -14.34
CA TYR A 167 9.39 3.91 -14.66
C TYR A 167 9.08 5.40 -14.80
N ARG A 168 9.56 6.18 -13.84
CA ARG A 168 9.52 7.64 -13.93
C ARG A 168 10.58 8.09 -14.93
N THR A 169 10.16 8.72 -16.01
CA THR A 169 11.09 9.26 -17.00
C THR A 169 11.88 10.44 -16.46
N ALA A 170 12.94 10.82 -17.18
CA ALA A 170 13.72 12.01 -16.83
C ALA A 170 12.88 13.28 -16.91
N GLU A 171 13.25 14.25 -16.09
CA GLU A 171 12.74 15.61 -16.20
C GLU A 171 13.31 16.28 -17.45
N TYR A 172 12.51 17.16 -18.08
CA TYR A 172 12.94 17.90 -19.23
C TYR A 172 14.24 18.67 -18.94
N GLY A 173 15.23 18.53 -19.81
CA GLY A 173 16.54 19.19 -19.67
C GLY A 173 17.48 18.59 -18.60
N LYS A 174 17.11 17.51 -17.95
CA LYS A 174 17.99 16.79 -17.01
C LYS A 174 18.45 15.45 -17.60
N PRO A 175 19.68 15.00 -17.28
CA PRO A 175 20.15 13.67 -17.67
C PRO A 175 19.28 12.58 -17.06
N ALA A 176 18.98 11.54 -17.85
CA ALA A 176 18.17 10.42 -17.37
C ALA A 176 18.82 9.67 -16.20
N GLU A 177 20.14 9.58 -16.20
CA GLU A 177 20.94 8.93 -15.14
C GLU A 177 20.62 9.42 -13.72
N PHE A 178 20.28 10.72 -13.59
CA PHE A 178 20.06 11.36 -12.28
C PHE A 178 18.60 11.74 -12.01
N SER A 179 17.72 11.59 -12.99
CA SER A 179 16.34 12.08 -12.89
C SER A 179 15.29 11.06 -13.30
N SER A 180 15.69 9.84 -13.67
CA SER A 180 14.77 8.75 -13.95
C SER A 180 15.00 7.55 -13.03
N VAL A 181 13.94 6.81 -12.72
CA VAL A 181 14.00 5.69 -11.78
C VAL A 181 12.84 4.71 -11.95
N ALA A 182 13.10 3.43 -11.74
CA ALA A 182 12.06 2.45 -11.49
C ALA A 182 11.58 2.61 -10.04
N SER A 183 10.37 3.08 -9.86
CA SER A 183 9.89 3.57 -8.56
C SER A 183 8.95 2.61 -7.83
N SER A 184 8.19 1.82 -8.57
CA SER A 184 7.16 0.95 -7.99
C SER A 184 6.91 -0.27 -8.87
N ILE A 185 6.36 -1.32 -8.26
CA ILE A 185 5.82 -2.47 -8.96
C ILE A 185 4.32 -2.52 -8.67
N CYS A 186 3.52 -2.70 -9.71
CA CYS A 186 2.08 -2.83 -9.62
C CYS A 186 1.61 -4.14 -10.26
N THR A 187 0.48 -4.67 -9.79
CA THR A 187 -0.24 -5.77 -10.44
C THR A 187 -1.38 -5.18 -11.26
N VAL A 188 -1.55 -5.64 -12.48
CA VAL A 188 -2.71 -5.27 -13.34
C VAL A 188 -3.96 -5.89 -12.74
N ILE A 189 -4.92 -5.07 -12.34
CA ILE A 189 -6.24 -5.52 -11.87
C ILE A 189 -7.20 -5.63 -13.06
N GLU A 190 -7.18 -4.64 -13.95
CA GLU A 190 -8.07 -4.56 -15.09
C GLU A 190 -7.47 -3.67 -16.19
N VAL A 191 -7.80 -3.97 -17.45
CA VAL A 191 -7.55 -3.11 -18.61
C VAL A 191 -8.88 -2.85 -19.29
N ARG A 192 -9.16 -1.58 -19.60
CA ARG A 192 -10.37 -1.14 -20.31
C ARG A 192 -9.99 -0.31 -21.53
N ASN A 193 -10.80 -0.44 -22.59
CA ASN A 193 -10.71 0.39 -23.79
C ASN A 193 -11.59 1.62 -23.63
#